data_aab5c6cf4ea6c0ff338876003a758895
#
_entry.id   aab5c6cf4ea6c0ff338876003a758895
#
_cell.length_a   1.000
_cell.length_b   1.000
_cell.length_c   1.000
_cell.angle_alpha   90.00
_cell.angle_beta   90.00
_cell.angle_gamma   90.00
#
_symmetry.space_group_name_H-M   'P 1'
#
loop_
_entity.id
_entity.type
_entity.pdbx_description
1 polymer ?
#
loop_
_entity_poly.entity_id
_entity_poly.type
_entity_poly.pdbx_seq_one_letter_code
_entity_poly.pdbx_strand_id
1 'polypeptide(L)'
;MSLNVSNLTVHHGAICAINQVSIAVPTGKLAAIIGANGAGKTTLLPTLSGLKHPTNGSIMWKGEKIAGIKPEALVRRGISHVSEGKSVIPELTVRENLELGAIWRRNAKESKESIDQVVSIFPRLGERLQQRADTLSGGERQMLAIGRAIMSKPQLLLLDEPSLGLAPLVIEQIFQTIRDLTTSMNLTVLLVEQNAMGALKIADLGIVLNLGKVVAINHAQALIDDPAVRAAYLGY
;
A
#
# COMPACT_ATOMS: atom_id res chain seq x y z
N MET A 1 15.65 4.96 -9.96
CA MET A 1 14.65 6.04 -9.82
C MET A 1 13.36 5.43 -9.37
N SER A 2 12.50 6.17 -8.79
CA SER A 2 11.60 5.99 -7.70
C SER A 2 10.23 6.54 -8.04
N LEU A 3 9.31 6.45 -7.10
CA LEU A 3 8.10 7.25 -7.09
C LEU A 3 8.46 8.69 -6.69
N ASN A 4 8.14 9.66 -7.54
CA ASN A 4 8.28 11.08 -7.25
C ASN A 4 6.93 11.78 -7.41
N VAL A 5 6.51 12.45 -6.37
CA VAL A 5 5.32 13.31 -6.33
C VAL A 5 5.79 14.74 -6.09
N SER A 6 5.36 15.67 -6.91
CA SER A 6 5.79 17.07 -6.82
C SER A 6 4.60 18.02 -6.80
N ASN A 7 4.49 18.79 -5.74
CA ASN A 7 3.47 19.83 -5.52
C ASN A 7 2.04 19.33 -5.78
N LEU A 8 1.76 18.08 -5.38
CA LEU A 8 0.47 17.45 -5.61
C LEU A 8 -0.62 18.15 -4.81
N THR A 9 -1.68 18.55 -5.52
CA THR A 9 -2.86 19.16 -4.91
C THR A 9 -4.11 18.41 -5.38
N VAL A 10 -4.98 18.04 -4.44
CA VAL A 10 -6.21 17.31 -4.70
C VAL A 10 -7.36 17.92 -3.93
N HIS A 11 -8.47 18.18 -4.63
CA HIS A 11 -9.68 18.72 -4.03
C HIS A 11 -10.82 17.69 -4.04
N HIS A 12 -11.68 17.79 -3.03
CA HIS A 12 -13.01 17.17 -2.94
C HIS A 12 -14.05 18.28 -2.91
N GLY A 13 -14.59 18.65 -4.05
CA GLY A 13 -15.42 19.85 -4.15
C GLY A 13 -14.60 21.08 -3.72
N ALA A 14 -15.07 21.79 -2.70
CA ALA A 14 -14.40 22.98 -2.15
C ALA A 14 -13.25 22.65 -1.16
N ILE A 15 -13.13 21.39 -0.70
CA ILE A 15 -12.16 21.01 0.32
C ILE A 15 -10.84 20.61 -0.34
N CYS A 16 -9.74 21.28 0.03
CA CYS A 16 -8.39 20.90 -0.36
C CYS A 16 -7.90 19.76 0.56
N ALA A 17 -7.99 18.52 0.09
CA ALA A 17 -7.62 17.33 0.87
C ALA A 17 -6.12 17.03 0.84
N ILE A 18 -5.43 17.38 -0.24
CA ILE A 18 -3.96 17.34 -0.41
C ILE A 18 -3.51 18.69 -0.94
N ASN A 19 -2.54 19.30 -0.27
CA ASN A 19 -2.09 20.64 -0.55
C ASN A 19 -0.56 20.69 -0.76
N GLN A 20 -0.14 20.76 -2.01
CA GLN A 20 1.26 20.87 -2.44
C GLN A 20 2.19 19.80 -1.85
N VAL A 21 1.70 18.55 -1.75
CA VAL A 21 2.49 17.43 -1.24
C VAL A 21 3.59 17.08 -2.22
N SER A 22 4.83 17.01 -1.71
CA SER A 22 6.00 16.55 -2.45
C SER A 22 6.68 15.45 -1.65
N ILE A 23 6.81 14.26 -2.25
CA ILE A 23 7.46 13.08 -1.65
C ILE A 23 8.27 12.33 -2.69
N ALA A 24 9.34 11.67 -2.25
CA ALA A 24 10.15 10.79 -3.09
C ALA A 24 10.39 9.47 -2.37
N VAL A 25 10.09 8.34 -3.05
CA VAL A 25 10.34 6.99 -2.52
C VAL A 25 11.33 6.29 -3.43
N PRO A 26 12.54 5.97 -2.98
CA PRO A 26 13.53 5.25 -3.77
C PRO A 26 13.04 3.83 -4.13
N THR A 27 13.50 3.30 -5.26
CA THR A 27 13.19 1.91 -5.67
C THR A 27 13.66 0.92 -4.61
N GLY A 28 12.84 -0.10 -4.33
CA GLY A 28 13.17 -1.14 -3.35
C GLY A 28 13.13 -0.67 -1.89
N LYS A 29 12.54 0.49 -1.62
CA LYS A 29 12.39 1.03 -0.26
C LYS A 29 10.94 1.03 0.19
N LEU A 30 10.76 0.86 1.50
CA LEU A 30 9.48 1.01 2.17
C LEU A 30 9.38 2.40 2.78
N ALA A 31 8.41 3.19 2.33
CA ALA A 31 8.08 4.47 2.94
C ALA A 31 6.75 4.37 3.67
N ALA A 32 6.71 4.77 4.94
CA ALA A 32 5.50 4.86 5.74
C ALA A 32 4.99 6.30 5.77
N ILE A 33 3.71 6.48 5.40
CA ILE A 33 2.99 7.74 5.59
C ILE A 33 2.13 7.59 6.83
N ILE A 34 2.40 8.40 7.82
CA ILE A 34 1.68 8.45 9.08
C ILE A 34 0.96 9.78 9.22
N GLY A 35 -0.11 9.80 9.99
CA GLY A 35 -0.90 11.00 10.26
C GLY A 35 -2.26 10.67 10.85
N ALA A 36 -2.87 11.65 11.49
CA ALA A 36 -4.20 11.51 12.08
C ALA A 36 -5.29 11.26 11.03
N ASN A 37 -6.48 10.87 11.48
CA ASN A 37 -7.66 10.80 10.62
C ASN A 37 -7.96 12.18 10.02
N GLY A 38 -8.28 12.22 8.73
CA GLY A 38 -8.44 13.47 8.00
C GLY A 38 -7.14 14.14 7.54
N ALA A 39 -5.96 13.55 7.79
CA ALA A 39 -4.68 14.12 7.34
C ALA A 39 -4.52 14.13 5.80
N GLY A 40 -5.37 13.43 5.04
CA GLY A 40 -5.31 13.33 3.58
C GLY A 40 -4.82 11.97 3.06
N LYS A 41 -4.51 11.02 3.95
CA LYS A 41 -3.99 9.69 3.61
C LYS A 41 -4.89 8.95 2.61
N THR A 42 -6.17 8.81 2.91
CA THR A 42 -7.21 8.17 2.06
C THR A 42 -7.45 8.89 0.73
N THR A 43 -6.88 10.08 0.53
CA THR A 43 -6.93 10.80 -0.75
C THR A 43 -5.66 10.58 -1.55
N LEU A 44 -4.52 10.49 -0.88
CA LEU A 44 -3.23 10.38 -1.54
C LEU A 44 -3.09 9.07 -2.33
N LEU A 45 -3.33 7.91 -1.70
CA LEU A 45 -3.17 6.61 -2.37
C LEU A 45 -4.09 6.42 -3.57
N PRO A 46 -5.41 6.72 -3.50
CA PRO A 46 -6.28 6.69 -4.68
C PRO A 46 -5.83 7.64 -5.80
N THR A 47 -5.17 8.76 -5.47
CA THR A 47 -4.64 9.66 -6.49
C THR A 47 -3.40 9.05 -7.18
N LEU A 48 -2.53 8.39 -6.42
CA LEU A 48 -1.36 7.69 -6.96
C LEU A 48 -1.73 6.47 -7.82
N SER A 49 -2.83 5.80 -7.48
CA SER A 49 -3.35 4.63 -8.20
C SER A 49 -4.31 4.97 -9.35
N GLY A 50 -4.51 6.26 -9.68
CA GLY A 50 -5.34 6.69 -10.80
C GLY A 50 -6.84 6.65 -10.55
N LEU A 51 -7.29 6.31 -9.32
CA LEU A 51 -8.70 6.33 -8.91
C LEU A 51 -9.22 7.75 -8.69
N LYS A 52 -8.31 8.71 -8.46
CA LYS A 52 -8.61 10.14 -8.36
C LYS A 52 -7.66 10.95 -9.23
N HIS A 53 -8.17 12.05 -9.76
CA HIS A 53 -7.36 12.96 -10.55
C HIS A 53 -6.80 14.07 -9.66
N PRO A 54 -5.50 14.40 -9.75
CA PRO A 54 -4.94 15.57 -9.08
C PRO A 54 -5.46 16.84 -9.75
N THR A 55 -5.65 17.89 -8.95
CA THR A 55 -5.98 19.23 -9.44
C THR A 55 -4.74 19.91 -9.99
N ASN A 56 -3.59 19.73 -9.30
CA ASN A 56 -2.29 20.28 -9.68
C ASN A 56 -1.15 19.32 -9.26
N GLY A 57 0.04 19.58 -9.77
CA GLY A 57 1.24 18.82 -9.47
C GLY A 57 1.52 17.71 -10.46
N SER A 58 2.51 16.89 -10.14
CA SER A 58 2.91 15.78 -11.00
C SER A 58 3.20 14.53 -10.17
N ILE A 59 2.97 13.38 -10.81
CA ILE A 59 3.29 12.05 -10.27
C ILE A 59 4.11 11.34 -11.32
N MET A 60 5.32 10.92 -10.93
CA MET A 60 6.26 10.22 -11.80
C MET A 60 6.60 8.87 -11.19
N TRP A 61 6.54 7.82 -11.99
CA TRP A 61 7.01 6.49 -11.64
C TRP A 61 8.09 6.06 -12.62
N LYS A 62 9.30 5.76 -12.13
CA LYS A 62 10.47 5.38 -12.96
C LYS A 62 10.77 6.35 -14.12
N GLY A 63 10.51 7.64 -13.90
CA GLY A 63 10.74 8.67 -14.91
C GLY A 63 9.58 8.91 -15.87
N GLU A 64 8.51 8.11 -15.80
CA GLU A 64 7.30 8.30 -16.59
C GLU A 64 6.21 9.03 -15.80
N LYS A 65 5.51 9.95 -16.45
CA LYS A 65 4.34 10.61 -15.86
C LYS A 65 3.17 9.63 -15.76
N ILE A 66 2.63 9.47 -14.55
CA ILE A 66 1.51 8.57 -14.28
C ILE A 66 0.24 9.29 -13.81
N ALA A 67 0.28 10.58 -13.57
CA ALA A 67 -0.89 11.36 -13.19
C ALA A 67 -1.99 11.28 -14.27
N GLY A 68 -3.22 10.94 -13.87
CA GLY A 68 -4.37 10.84 -14.77
C GLY A 68 -4.43 9.56 -15.62
N ILE A 69 -3.50 8.61 -15.42
CA ILE A 69 -3.56 7.29 -16.07
C ILE A 69 -4.59 6.42 -15.33
N LYS A 70 -5.40 5.67 -16.08
CA LYS A 70 -6.42 4.77 -15.54
C LYS A 70 -5.78 3.64 -14.72
N PRO A 71 -6.45 3.17 -13.64
CA PRO A 71 -5.91 2.14 -12.74
C PRO A 71 -5.45 0.86 -13.45
N GLU A 72 -6.23 0.36 -14.41
CA GLU A 72 -5.88 -0.86 -15.16
C GLU A 72 -4.60 -0.71 -16.00
N ALA A 73 -4.30 0.50 -16.47
CA ALA A 73 -3.06 0.79 -17.18
C ALA A 73 -1.87 0.94 -16.21
N LEU A 74 -2.11 1.41 -14.98
CA LEU A 74 -1.10 1.48 -13.93
C LEU A 74 -0.71 0.09 -13.42
N VAL A 75 -1.67 -0.84 -13.29
CA VAL A 75 -1.36 -2.24 -12.96
C VAL A 75 -0.40 -2.85 -13.99
N ARG A 76 -0.61 -2.60 -15.28
CA ARG A 76 0.30 -3.06 -16.36
C ARG A 76 1.68 -2.41 -16.31
N ARG A 77 1.83 -1.26 -15.63
CA ARG A 77 3.11 -0.59 -15.35
C ARG A 77 3.73 -1.00 -14.02
N GLY A 78 3.19 -2.06 -13.40
CA GLY A 78 3.69 -2.61 -12.15
C GLY A 78 3.31 -1.82 -10.91
N ILE A 79 2.19 -1.10 -10.91
CA ILE A 79 1.67 -0.38 -9.74
C ILE A 79 0.40 -1.08 -9.27
N SER A 80 0.40 -1.59 -8.04
CA SER A 80 -0.78 -2.21 -7.42
C SER A 80 -1.17 -1.46 -6.16
N HIS A 81 -2.48 -1.43 -5.90
CA HIS A 81 -3.07 -0.77 -4.74
C HIS A 81 -3.97 -1.74 -3.99
N VAL A 82 -3.71 -1.91 -2.71
CA VAL A 82 -4.58 -2.57 -1.73
C VAL A 82 -5.30 -1.48 -0.96
N SER A 83 -6.57 -1.27 -1.28
CA SER A 83 -7.40 -0.26 -0.62
C SER A 83 -7.95 -0.79 0.70
N GLU A 84 -8.23 0.10 1.63
CA GLU A 84 -8.88 -0.21 2.89
C GLU A 84 -10.18 -1.02 2.69
N GLY A 85 -10.30 -2.16 3.35
CA GLY A 85 -11.55 -2.94 3.54
C GLY A 85 -12.25 -3.52 2.31
N LYS A 86 -11.83 -3.19 1.07
CA LYS A 86 -12.57 -3.56 -0.16
C LYS A 86 -11.72 -4.35 -1.17
N SER A 87 -10.64 -4.94 -0.73
CA SER A 87 -9.67 -5.57 -1.64
C SER A 87 -9.90 -7.07 -1.90
N VAL A 88 -10.99 -7.66 -1.42
CA VAL A 88 -11.33 -9.07 -1.59
C VAL A 88 -12.78 -9.17 -2.06
N ILE A 89 -13.07 -10.12 -2.96
CA ILE A 89 -14.43 -10.44 -3.40
C ILE A 89 -14.95 -11.59 -2.53
N PRO A 90 -15.91 -11.33 -1.62
CA PRO A 90 -16.33 -12.30 -0.61
C PRO A 90 -16.91 -13.60 -1.17
N GLU A 91 -17.61 -13.50 -2.30
CA GLU A 91 -18.31 -14.60 -2.95
C GLU A 91 -17.38 -15.58 -3.66
N LEU A 92 -16.17 -15.16 -4.00
CA LEU A 92 -15.16 -15.97 -4.66
C LEU A 92 -14.32 -16.76 -3.66
N THR A 93 -13.79 -17.88 -4.12
CA THR A 93 -12.78 -18.63 -3.35
C THR A 93 -11.47 -17.85 -3.22
N VAL A 94 -10.61 -18.29 -2.30
CA VAL A 94 -9.24 -17.76 -2.16
C VAL A 94 -8.50 -17.84 -3.49
N ARG A 95 -8.55 -19.00 -4.17
CA ARG A 95 -7.92 -19.22 -5.47
C ARG A 95 -8.42 -18.24 -6.52
N GLU A 96 -9.74 -18.11 -6.69
CA GLU A 96 -10.34 -17.21 -7.67
C GLU A 96 -9.97 -15.74 -7.40
N ASN A 97 -9.95 -15.32 -6.13
CA ASN A 97 -9.47 -14.00 -5.76
C ASN A 97 -8.01 -13.77 -6.19
N LEU A 98 -7.13 -14.76 -5.98
CA LEU A 98 -5.73 -14.67 -6.41
C LEU A 98 -5.63 -14.60 -7.94
N GLU A 99 -6.33 -15.47 -8.67
CA GLU A 99 -6.33 -15.52 -10.14
C GLU A 99 -6.74 -14.18 -10.77
N LEU A 100 -7.70 -13.47 -10.17
CA LEU A 100 -8.08 -12.13 -10.60
C LEU A 100 -6.92 -11.14 -10.56
N GLY A 101 -5.98 -11.27 -9.62
CA GLY A 101 -4.79 -10.42 -9.55
C GLY A 101 -3.85 -10.57 -10.76
N ALA A 102 -3.90 -11.73 -11.44
CA ALA A 102 -3.09 -12.04 -12.61
C ALA A 102 -3.84 -11.97 -13.96
N ILE A 103 -5.14 -11.66 -13.95
CA ILE A 103 -6.05 -11.78 -15.12
C ILE A 103 -5.55 -11.04 -16.36
N TRP A 104 -4.90 -9.89 -16.18
CA TRP A 104 -4.40 -9.08 -17.29
C TRP A 104 -3.22 -9.70 -18.02
N ARG A 105 -2.45 -10.62 -17.39
CA ARG A 105 -1.26 -11.26 -17.96
C ARG A 105 -1.61 -12.37 -18.97
N ARG A 106 -2.82 -12.92 -18.90
CA ARG A 106 -3.35 -13.96 -19.82
C ARG A 106 -2.44 -15.19 -19.99
N ASN A 107 -1.68 -15.56 -18.94
CA ASN A 107 -0.74 -16.68 -18.94
C ASN A 107 -1.06 -17.61 -17.76
N ALA A 108 -1.71 -18.74 -18.05
CA ALA A 108 -2.16 -19.69 -17.03
C ALA A 108 -0.99 -20.34 -16.26
N LYS A 109 0.15 -20.62 -16.95
CA LYS A 109 1.34 -21.18 -16.31
C LYS A 109 1.94 -20.20 -15.30
N GLU A 110 2.15 -18.96 -15.71
CA GLU A 110 2.64 -17.90 -14.81
C GLU A 110 1.67 -17.60 -13.66
N SER A 111 0.36 -17.72 -13.89
CA SER A 111 -0.64 -17.55 -12.84
C SER A 111 -0.49 -18.63 -11.77
N LYS A 112 -0.31 -19.90 -12.16
CA LYS A 112 -0.07 -21.00 -11.23
C LYS A 112 1.22 -20.78 -10.42
N GLU A 113 2.34 -20.48 -11.08
CA GLU A 113 3.62 -20.19 -10.41
C GLU A 113 3.47 -19.01 -9.40
N SER A 114 2.70 -18.00 -9.75
CA SER A 114 2.43 -16.86 -8.86
C SER A 114 1.56 -17.25 -7.66
N ILE A 115 0.59 -18.17 -7.83
CA ILE A 115 -0.19 -18.72 -6.71
C ILE A 115 0.73 -19.49 -5.77
N ASP A 116 1.60 -20.35 -6.29
CA ASP A 116 2.56 -21.12 -5.48
C ASP A 116 3.49 -20.17 -4.68
N GLN A 117 3.92 -19.07 -5.30
CA GLN A 117 4.69 -18.02 -4.61
C GLN A 117 3.86 -17.36 -3.49
N VAL A 118 2.60 -16.96 -3.74
CA VAL A 118 1.74 -16.34 -2.74
C VAL A 118 1.47 -17.30 -1.58
N VAL A 119 1.24 -18.58 -1.86
CA VAL A 119 1.04 -19.62 -0.84
C VAL A 119 2.29 -19.83 0.01
N SER A 120 3.50 -19.72 -0.58
CA SER A 120 4.73 -19.79 0.21
C SER A 120 4.90 -18.59 1.16
N ILE A 121 4.40 -17.41 0.78
CA ILE A 121 4.40 -16.19 1.61
C ILE A 121 3.31 -16.27 2.69
N PHE A 122 2.14 -16.78 2.32
CA PHE A 122 0.95 -16.89 3.17
C PHE A 122 0.46 -18.35 3.24
N PRO A 123 1.12 -19.25 4.01
CA PRO A 123 0.75 -20.69 4.04
C PRO A 123 -0.70 -20.94 4.40
N ARG A 124 -1.28 -20.11 5.29
CA ARG A 124 -2.70 -20.21 5.67
C ARG A 124 -3.66 -20.06 4.49
N LEU A 125 -3.31 -19.29 3.48
CA LEU A 125 -4.12 -19.19 2.25
C LEU A 125 -4.03 -20.47 1.43
N GLY A 126 -2.86 -21.14 1.44
CA GLY A 126 -2.66 -22.42 0.75
C GLY A 126 -3.55 -23.53 1.29
N GLU A 127 -3.72 -23.59 2.62
CA GLU A 127 -4.63 -24.54 3.29
C GLU A 127 -6.11 -24.32 2.92
N ARG A 128 -6.47 -23.12 2.41
CA ARG A 128 -7.83 -22.63 2.23
C ARG A 128 -8.17 -22.24 0.79
N LEU A 129 -7.39 -22.66 -0.20
CA LEU A 129 -7.53 -22.22 -1.60
C LEU A 129 -8.94 -22.40 -2.17
N GLN A 130 -9.68 -23.42 -1.72
CA GLN A 130 -11.04 -23.72 -2.17
C GLN A 130 -12.12 -23.11 -1.27
N GLN A 131 -11.75 -22.44 -0.16
CA GLN A 131 -12.71 -21.79 0.72
C GLN A 131 -13.13 -20.44 0.14
N ARG A 132 -14.38 -20.06 0.38
CA ARG A 132 -14.88 -18.72 0.03
C ARG A 132 -14.26 -17.67 0.94
N ALA A 133 -13.97 -16.50 0.37
CA ALA A 133 -13.30 -15.45 1.09
C ALA A 133 -14.14 -14.81 2.22
N ASP A 134 -15.49 -14.93 2.17
CA ASP A 134 -16.37 -14.49 3.25
C ASP A 134 -16.20 -15.32 4.55
N THR A 135 -15.68 -16.56 4.45
CA THR A 135 -15.45 -17.44 5.61
C THR A 135 -14.09 -17.20 6.29
N LEU A 136 -13.24 -16.36 5.72
CA LEU A 136 -11.92 -16.04 6.25
C LEU A 136 -12.02 -15.06 7.43
N SER A 137 -11.05 -15.16 8.35
CA SER A 137 -10.83 -14.12 9.37
C SER A 137 -10.40 -12.78 8.75
N GLY A 138 -10.48 -11.69 9.52
CA GLY A 138 -10.02 -10.37 9.06
C GLY A 138 -8.57 -10.38 8.58
N GLY A 139 -7.68 -11.02 9.35
CA GLY A 139 -6.26 -11.14 8.98
C GLY A 139 -6.03 -11.98 7.73
N GLU A 140 -6.75 -13.11 7.57
CA GLU A 140 -6.66 -13.93 6.35
C GLU A 140 -7.19 -13.19 5.13
N ARG A 141 -8.26 -12.39 5.27
CA ARG A 141 -8.74 -11.51 4.19
C ARG A 141 -7.69 -10.46 3.81
N GLN A 142 -7.00 -9.89 4.79
CA GLN A 142 -5.93 -8.93 4.52
C GLN A 142 -4.73 -9.59 3.81
N MET A 143 -4.33 -10.78 4.25
CA MET A 143 -3.31 -11.59 3.56
C MET A 143 -3.71 -11.90 2.12
N LEU A 144 -4.99 -12.25 1.89
CA LEU A 144 -5.54 -12.50 0.55
C LEU A 144 -5.51 -11.24 -0.32
N ALA A 145 -5.85 -10.08 0.24
CA ALA A 145 -5.80 -8.80 -0.47
C ALA A 145 -4.38 -8.45 -0.93
N ILE A 146 -3.38 -8.62 -0.05
CA ILE A 146 -1.96 -8.42 -0.37
C ILE A 146 -1.51 -9.48 -1.39
N GLY A 147 -1.86 -10.76 -1.18
CA GLY A 147 -1.57 -11.85 -2.10
C GLY A 147 -2.09 -11.58 -3.51
N ARG A 148 -3.34 -11.12 -3.64
CA ARG A 148 -3.93 -10.72 -4.93
C ARG A 148 -3.16 -9.58 -5.61
N ALA A 149 -2.70 -8.60 -4.84
CA ALA A 149 -1.87 -7.52 -5.38
C ALA A 149 -0.52 -8.05 -5.90
N ILE A 150 0.12 -8.98 -5.18
CA ILE A 150 1.38 -9.63 -5.57
C ILE A 150 1.23 -10.44 -6.86
N MET A 151 0.06 -11.08 -7.08
CA MET A 151 -0.24 -11.81 -8.32
C MET A 151 -0.05 -10.96 -9.57
N SER A 152 -0.17 -9.64 -9.50
CA SER A 152 0.10 -8.74 -10.64
C SER A 152 1.60 -8.54 -10.92
N LYS A 153 2.52 -9.09 -10.10
CA LYS A 153 3.98 -8.85 -10.12
C LYS A 153 4.32 -7.35 -10.04
N PRO A 154 3.88 -6.67 -8.97
CA PRO A 154 4.08 -5.23 -8.86
C PRO A 154 5.55 -4.87 -8.63
N GLN A 155 5.90 -3.65 -9.00
CA GLN A 155 7.17 -3.00 -8.67
C GLN A 155 6.96 -1.86 -7.66
N LEU A 156 5.73 -1.36 -7.58
CA LEU A 156 5.24 -0.43 -6.55
C LEU A 156 3.94 -0.98 -5.96
N LEU A 157 3.93 -1.16 -4.65
CA LEU A 157 2.76 -1.59 -3.89
C LEU A 157 2.30 -0.44 -3.00
N LEU A 158 1.07 -0.01 -3.18
CA LEU A 158 0.40 0.99 -2.37
C LEU A 158 -0.52 0.26 -1.38
N LEU A 159 -0.34 0.48 -0.09
CA LEU A 159 -1.10 -0.18 0.98
C LEU A 159 -1.82 0.86 1.83
N ASP A 160 -3.13 0.78 1.90
CA ASP A 160 -3.99 1.69 2.67
C ASP A 160 -4.50 1.01 3.93
N GLU A 161 -3.93 1.39 5.07
CA GLU A 161 -4.26 0.95 6.44
C GLU A 161 -4.41 -0.59 6.57
N PRO A 162 -3.40 -1.40 6.14
CA PRO A 162 -3.52 -2.85 6.14
C PRO A 162 -3.65 -3.47 7.53
N SER A 163 -3.37 -2.73 8.61
CA SER A 163 -3.48 -3.20 9.99
C SER A 163 -4.84 -2.93 10.64
N LEU A 164 -5.71 -2.16 9.98
CA LEU A 164 -6.94 -1.67 10.60
C LEU A 164 -7.88 -2.81 11.04
N GLY A 165 -8.30 -2.77 12.31
CA GLY A 165 -9.26 -3.72 12.88
C GLY A 165 -8.71 -5.13 13.12
N LEU A 166 -7.40 -5.33 13.06
CA LEU A 166 -6.76 -6.62 13.27
C LEU A 166 -6.20 -6.77 14.69
N ALA A 167 -6.06 -8.03 15.13
CA ALA A 167 -5.42 -8.35 16.39
C ALA A 167 -3.91 -8.04 16.36
N PRO A 168 -3.29 -7.64 17.49
CA PRO A 168 -1.89 -7.21 17.54
C PRO A 168 -0.89 -8.19 16.90
N LEU A 169 -1.00 -9.49 17.18
CA LEU A 169 -0.14 -10.51 16.59
C LEU A 169 -0.27 -10.61 15.06
N VAL A 170 -1.48 -10.39 14.53
CA VAL A 170 -1.72 -10.41 13.08
C VAL A 170 -1.12 -9.17 12.43
N ILE A 171 -1.20 -8.01 13.09
CA ILE A 171 -0.56 -6.77 12.63
C ILE A 171 0.95 -6.97 12.50
N GLU A 172 1.60 -7.54 13.52
CA GLU A 172 3.03 -7.82 13.49
C GLU A 172 3.40 -8.75 12.33
N GLN A 173 2.63 -9.83 12.11
CA GLN A 173 2.84 -10.74 10.99
C GLN A 173 2.70 -10.04 9.63
N ILE A 174 1.67 -9.22 9.44
CA ILE A 174 1.46 -8.47 8.19
C ILE A 174 2.60 -7.49 7.96
N PHE A 175 3.00 -6.74 8.97
CA PHE A 175 4.09 -5.77 8.86
C PHE A 175 5.42 -6.46 8.53
N GLN A 176 5.75 -7.58 9.21
CA GLN A 176 6.93 -8.36 8.90
C GLN A 176 6.88 -8.88 7.45
N THR A 177 5.74 -9.42 7.02
CA THR A 177 5.57 -9.89 5.64
C THR A 177 5.78 -8.75 4.63
N ILE A 178 5.25 -7.56 4.86
CA ILE A 178 5.47 -6.38 4.00
C ILE A 178 6.96 -6.03 3.92
N ARG A 179 7.68 -6.07 5.04
CA ARG A 179 9.13 -5.84 5.08
C ARG A 179 9.90 -6.90 4.29
N ASP A 180 9.55 -8.18 4.47
CA ASP A 180 10.18 -9.29 3.78
C ASP A 180 9.96 -9.22 2.26
N LEU A 181 8.74 -8.87 1.82
CA LEU A 181 8.41 -8.62 0.41
C LEU A 181 9.24 -7.48 -0.18
N THR A 182 9.40 -6.38 0.57
CA THR A 182 10.23 -5.24 0.15
C THR A 182 11.66 -5.71 -0.15
N THR A 183 12.21 -6.54 0.74
CA THR A 183 13.60 -6.99 0.64
C THR A 183 13.79 -8.09 -0.41
N SER A 184 12.96 -9.16 -0.36
CA SER A 184 13.13 -10.35 -1.21
C SER A 184 12.75 -10.12 -2.65
N MET A 185 11.75 -9.26 -2.92
CA MET A 185 11.28 -8.97 -4.28
C MET A 185 11.81 -7.62 -4.82
N ASN A 186 12.65 -6.91 -4.09
CA ASN A 186 13.06 -5.54 -4.40
C ASN A 186 11.85 -4.62 -4.68
N LEU A 187 10.77 -4.82 -3.92
CA LEU A 187 9.49 -4.15 -4.08
C LEU A 187 9.56 -2.76 -3.46
N THR A 188 9.15 -1.74 -4.19
CA THR A 188 8.93 -0.42 -3.60
C THR A 188 7.56 -0.42 -2.93
N VAL A 189 7.49 0.00 -1.67
CA VAL A 189 6.24 0.03 -0.92
C VAL A 189 5.95 1.42 -0.39
N LEU A 190 4.73 1.89 -0.59
CA LEU A 190 4.19 3.07 0.09
C LEU A 190 3.06 2.60 1.00
N LEU A 191 3.34 2.60 2.29
CA LEU A 191 2.43 2.15 3.35
C LEU A 191 1.80 3.37 4.01
N VAL A 192 0.49 3.47 3.97
CA VAL A 192 -0.29 4.44 4.74
C VAL A 192 -0.84 3.75 5.96
N GLU A 193 -0.64 4.33 7.14
CA GLU A 193 -1.06 3.73 8.40
C GLU A 193 -1.47 4.74 9.46
N GLN A 194 -2.42 4.31 10.30
CA GLN A 194 -2.75 4.98 11.55
C GLN A 194 -1.86 4.45 12.70
N ASN A 195 -1.48 3.18 12.67
CA ASN A 195 -0.50 2.59 13.60
C ASN A 195 0.90 3.09 13.25
N ALA A 196 1.18 4.35 13.62
CA ALA A 196 2.38 5.06 13.24
C ALA A 196 3.65 4.37 13.72
N MET A 197 3.69 3.91 15.00
CA MET A 197 4.84 3.23 15.56
C MET A 197 5.13 1.91 14.85
N GLY A 198 4.11 1.09 14.60
CA GLY A 198 4.26 -0.18 13.89
C GLY A 198 4.76 0.02 12.46
N ALA A 199 4.21 0.99 11.73
CA ALA A 199 4.61 1.29 10.36
C ALA A 199 6.05 1.82 10.27
N LEU A 200 6.45 2.74 11.16
CA LEU A 200 7.82 3.28 11.16
C LEU A 200 8.86 2.23 11.51
N LYS A 201 8.57 1.27 12.41
CA LYS A 201 9.51 0.19 12.76
C LYS A 201 9.93 -0.66 11.57
N ILE A 202 9.08 -0.83 10.58
CA ILE A 202 9.38 -1.62 9.38
C ILE A 202 9.85 -0.78 8.19
N ALA A 203 9.70 0.55 8.25
CA ALA A 203 9.98 1.44 7.14
C ALA A 203 11.45 1.87 7.05
N ASP A 204 11.90 2.17 5.83
CA ASP A 204 13.17 2.87 5.59
C ASP A 204 13.00 4.39 5.76
N LEU A 205 11.86 4.91 5.30
CA LEU A 205 11.51 6.34 5.33
C LEU A 205 10.17 6.54 6.02
N GLY A 206 10.06 7.59 6.81
CA GLY A 206 8.81 8.05 7.37
C GLY A 206 8.41 9.41 6.79
N ILE A 207 7.13 9.57 6.56
CA ILE A 207 6.50 10.80 6.04
C ILE A 207 5.34 11.13 6.97
N VAL A 208 5.38 12.28 7.59
CA VAL A 208 4.28 12.75 8.46
C VAL A 208 3.38 13.66 7.65
N LEU A 209 2.11 13.26 7.51
CA LEU A 209 1.08 14.02 6.82
C LEU A 209 0.12 14.62 7.85
N ASN A 210 -0.13 15.93 7.74
CA ASN A 210 -1.08 16.64 8.60
C ASN A 210 -1.87 17.67 7.78
N LEU A 211 -3.20 17.62 7.87
CA LEU A 211 -4.12 18.52 7.17
C LEU A 211 -3.77 18.72 5.69
N GLY A 212 -3.50 17.62 5.00
CA GLY A 212 -3.17 17.61 3.57
C GLY A 212 -1.75 18.07 3.22
N LYS A 213 -0.88 18.32 4.19
CA LYS A 213 0.50 18.78 3.98
C LYS A 213 1.50 17.80 4.58
N VAL A 214 2.65 17.69 3.95
CA VAL A 214 3.81 17.01 4.56
C VAL A 214 4.45 17.94 5.57
N VAL A 215 4.54 17.48 6.83
CA VAL A 215 5.15 18.27 7.92
C VAL A 215 6.53 17.76 8.32
N ALA A 216 6.84 16.49 8.04
CA ALA A 216 8.17 15.92 8.23
C ALA A 216 8.44 14.79 7.25
N ILE A 217 9.68 14.68 6.78
CA ILE A 217 10.20 13.52 6.03
C ILE A 217 11.60 13.23 6.58
N ASN A 218 11.85 11.99 7.02
CA ASN A 218 13.17 11.57 7.45
C ASN A 218 13.31 10.03 7.36
N HIS A 219 14.50 9.52 7.66
CA HIS A 219 14.65 8.10 7.98
C HIS A 219 13.67 7.71 9.11
N ALA A 220 13.05 6.54 8.98
CA ALA A 220 11.99 6.13 9.91
C ALA A 220 12.45 6.13 11.37
N GLN A 221 13.69 5.65 11.65
CA GLN A 221 14.26 5.66 13.00
C GLN A 221 14.40 7.09 13.56
N ALA A 222 14.81 8.07 12.75
CA ALA A 222 14.94 9.46 13.18
C ALA A 222 13.59 10.08 13.57
N LEU A 223 12.49 9.69 12.91
CA LEU A 223 11.14 10.11 13.31
C LEU A 223 10.64 9.40 14.58
N ILE A 224 11.04 8.14 14.81
CA ILE A 224 10.74 7.42 16.05
C ILE A 224 11.43 8.11 17.24
N ASP A 225 12.62 8.61 17.04
CA ASP A 225 13.44 9.24 18.10
C ASP A 225 13.10 10.73 18.29
N ASP A 226 12.37 11.35 17.38
CA ASP A 226 11.96 12.76 17.45
C ASP A 226 10.88 12.98 18.53
N PRO A 227 11.16 13.77 19.60
CA PRO A 227 10.20 14.00 20.67
C PRO A 227 8.90 14.67 20.21
N ALA A 228 8.95 15.56 19.20
CA ALA A 228 7.78 16.25 18.69
C ALA A 228 6.87 15.30 17.89
N VAL A 229 7.45 14.42 17.09
CA VAL A 229 6.73 13.38 16.35
C VAL A 229 6.13 12.37 17.33
N ARG A 230 6.88 11.96 18.35
CA ARG A 230 6.39 11.04 19.40
C ARG A 230 5.17 11.61 20.11
N ALA A 231 5.25 12.83 20.59
CA ALA A 231 4.15 13.46 21.32
C ALA A 231 2.90 13.66 20.45
N ALA A 232 3.07 13.99 19.16
CA ALA A 232 1.96 14.32 18.27
C ALA A 232 1.33 13.10 17.58
N TYR A 233 2.10 12.04 17.31
CA TYR A 233 1.68 10.96 16.39
C TYR A 233 1.94 9.54 16.89
N LEU A 234 2.80 9.32 17.91
CA LEU A 234 3.17 7.98 18.37
C LEU A 234 2.52 7.56 19.70
N GLY A 235 1.69 8.43 20.31
CA GLY A 235 0.86 8.07 21.45
C GLY A 235 1.59 7.97 22.80
N TYR A 236 2.61 8.81 23.04
CA TYR A 236 3.32 8.92 24.32
C TYR A 236 3.07 10.27 24.96
#